data_7d92f2c65d6f7bb7228c9f553207fcac
#
_entry.id   7d92f2c65d6f7bb7228c9f553207fcac
#
_cell.length_a   1.000
_cell.length_b   1.000
_cell.length_c   1.000
_cell.angle_alpha   90.00
_cell.angle_beta   90.00
_cell.angle_gamma   90.00
#
_symmetry.space_group_name_H-M   'P 1'
#
loop_
_entity.id
_entity.type
_entity.pdbx_description
1 polymer ?
#
loop_
_entity_poly.entity_id
_entity_poly.type
_entity_poly.pdbx_seq_one_letter_code
_entity_poly.pdbx_strand_id
1 'polypeptide(L)'
;MTGRPPASQPVARGRRAGFGSVEKLPSGRLRVRWRGVDGQRVSAKQTFATKADARRFLATVEADILRRTYRAPKEVDETLAQYGTYWVQSRPGLKDSTRHQYEIDFRLHIKPTLGHHRLDRIEPEAVRRWHAELSRDLRKSLAATGRDGKATVARSYRVLRAILQTAVDDELLIRNPCRLSGAGDAKSPERPVLTAIEIAELAEAVPDRYRAFVILAGFSGLRAGELAALRLGDADLRRGKASVRVSRRFYRVGGRLTVDSPKSEQGARVLPLPAFVAAEMRTHIKEFRADAERNDLIFVTSGGRDVLDGYSQVLRRALDRIGREDVRPHDLRHSAMTSAAEHGATLATLMQMAGHSTADAAQRYQHATLEHSRRVAAAIDQSASAFLARRRSS
;
A
#
# COMPACT_ATOMS: atom_id res chain seq x y z
N MET A 1 11.39 5.78 -99.45
CA MET A 1 10.77 4.74 -98.55
C MET A 1 10.89 5.20 -97.15
N THR A 2 9.83 5.76 -96.61
CA THR A 2 9.76 6.42 -95.31
C THR A 2 9.12 5.43 -94.30
N GLY A 3 9.92 4.91 -93.42
CA GLY A 3 9.45 4.06 -92.33
C GLY A 3 9.01 4.88 -91.10
N ARG A 4 7.75 4.78 -90.72
CA ARG A 4 7.13 5.41 -89.61
C ARG A 4 7.52 4.62 -88.30
N PRO A 5 7.93 5.29 -87.27
CA PRO A 5 8.21 4.57 -85.98
C PRO A 5 6.93 4.06 -85.28
N PRO A 6 6.96 2.95 -84.57
CA PRO A 6 5.77 2.42 -83.92
C PRO A 6 5.35 3.26 -82.69
N ALA A 7 4.06 3.36 -82.50
CA ALA A 7 3.41 4.09 -81.41
C ALA A 7 3.76 3.49 -80.07
N SER A 8 4.20 4.32 -79.13
CA SER A 8 4.44 3.99 -77.73
C SER A 8 3.13 3.65 -77.04
N GLN A 9 3.08 2.43 -76.50
CA GLN A 9 1.99 2.00 -75.61
C GLN A 9 1.96 2.84 -74.31
N PRO A 10 0.78 3.19 -73.77
CA PRO A 10 0.68 3.96 -72.56
C PRO A 10 1.08 3.04 -71.36
N VAL A 11 2.12 3.45 -70.68
CA VAL A 11 2.52 2.86 -69.35
C VAL A 11 1.36 3.02 -68.37
N ALA A 12 0.76 1.92 -67.97
CA ALA A 12 -0.27 1.89 -66.95
C ALA A 12 0.30 2.50 -65.64
N ARG A 13 -0.18 3.68 -65.25
CA ARG A 13 0.10 4.30 -63.96
C ARG A 13 -0.39 3.37 -62.89
N GLY A 14 0.52 2.59 -62.30
CA GLY A 14 0.26 1.77 -61.16
C GLY A 14 -0.31 2.64 -60.02
N ARG A 15 -1.57 2.40 -59.64
CA ARG A 15 -2.15 2.97 -58.42
C ARG A 15 -1.18 2.70 -57.30
N ARG A 16 -0.64 3.75 -56.69
CA ARG A 16 0.07 3.63 -55.39
C ARG A 16 -0.87 2.88 -54.44
N ALA A 17 -0.57 1.62 -54.19
CA ALA A 17 -1.28 0.81 -53.20
C ALA A 17 -1.08 1.50 -51.86
N GLY A 18 -2.12 2.14 -51.33
CA GLY A 18 -2.07 2.78 -50.03
C GLY A 18 -1.79 1.69 -48.94
N PHE A 19 -1.21 2.10 -47.84
CA PHE A 19 -0.95 1.22 -46.71
C PHE A 19 -2.26 0.55 -46.25
N GLY A 20 -2.33 -0.79 -46.34
CA GLY A 20 -3.47 -1.59 -45.93
C GLY A 20 -4.68 -1.59 -46.88
N SER A 21 -5.73 -2.29 -46.49
CA SER A 21 -6.99 -2.41 -47.24
C SER A 21 -8.20 -2.20 -46.34
N VAL A 22 -9.27 -1.64 -46.92
CA VAL A 22 -10.57 -1.43 -46.28
C VAL A 22 -11.61 -2.25 -47.02
N GLU A 23 -12.25 -3.18 -46.34
CA GLU A 23 -13.25 -4.10 -46.85
C GLU A 23 -14.62 -3.80 -46.23
N LYS A 24 -15.70 -3.81 -47.00
CA LYS A 24 -17.07 -3.64 -46.51
C LYS A 24 -17.63 -5.01 -46.15
N LEU A 25 -18.09 -5.13 -44.89
CA LEU A 25 -18.73 -6.33 -44.38
C LEU A 25 -20.23 -6.39 -44.73
N PRO A 26 -20.86 -7.57 -44.70
CA PRO A 26 -22.31 -7.70 -44.92
C PRO A 26 -23.16 -6.81 -44.01
N SER A 27 -22.67 -6.52 -42.81
CA SER A 27 -23.28 -5.59 -41.82
C SER A 27 -23.21 -4.10 -42.22
N GLY A 28 -22.63 -3.78 -43.38
CA GLY A 28 -22.41 -2.41 -43.82
C GLY A 28 -21.20 -1.72 -43.16
N ARG A 29 -20.64 -2.29 -42.12
CA ARG A 29 -19.44 -1.74 -41.45
C ARG A 29 -18.17 -2.08 -42.24
N LEU A 30 -17.07 -1.36 -41.96
CA LEU A 30 -15.81 -1.49 -42.67
C LEU A 30 -14.78 -2.21 -41.80
N ARG A 31 -14.13 -3.23 -42.39
CA ARG A 31 -12.98 -3.92 -41.81
C ARG A 31 -11.70 -3.38 -42.42
N VAL A 32 -10.68 -3.21 -41.59
CA VAL A 32 -9.36 -2.74 -42.00
C VAL A 32 -8.34 -3.86 -41.84
N ARG A 33 -7.48 -4.04 -42.87
CA ARG A 33 -6.37 -5.00 -42.87
C ARG A 33 -5.09 -4.33 -43.36
N TRP A 34 -3.96 -4.75 -42.79
CA TRP A 34 -2.62 -4.31 -43.25
C TRP A 34 -1.61 -5.45 -43.12
N ARG A 35 -0.38 -5.23 -43.55
CA ARG A 35 0.74 -6.13 -43.28
C ARG A 35 1.51 -5.63 -42.05
N GLY A 36 1.72 -6.51 -41.07
CA GLY A 36 2.58 -6.26 -39.93
C GLY A 36 4.05 -6.18 -40.30
N VAL A 37 4.90 -5.84 -39.36
CA VAL A 37 6.38 -5.76 -39.54
C VAL A 37 6.98 -7.10 -39.94
N ASP A 38 6.35 -8.19 -39.52
CA ASP A 38 6.67 -9.60 -39.84
C ASP A 38 6.12 -10.04 -41.23
N GLY A 39 5.48 -9.15 -41.98
CA GLY A 39 4.86 -9.44 -43.26
C GLY A 39 3.51 -10.16 -43.19
N GLN A 40 3.05 -10.58 -42.02
CA GLN A 40 1.76 -11.24 -41.84
C GLN A 40 0.58 -10.27 -42.04
N ARG A 41 -0.55 -10.82 -42.47
CA ARG A 41 -1.80 -10.04 -42.59
C ARG A 41 -2.45 -9.86 -41.22
N VAL A 42 -2.59 -8.63 -40.80
CA VAL A 42 -3.26 -8.22 -39.57
C VAL A 42 -4.60 -7.55 -39.86
N SER A 43 -5.64 -7.87 -39.10
CA SER A 43 -6.95 -7.19 -39.15
C SER A 43 -7.14 -6.32 -37.92
N ALA A 44 -7.77 -5.16 -38.10
CA ALA A 44 -8.22 -4.37 -36.95
C ALA A 44 -9.26 -5.16 -36.14
N LYS A 45 -9.13 -5.15 -34.80
CA LYS A 45 -10.10 -5.80 -33.88
C LYS A 45 -11.48 -5.11 -33.91
N GLN A 46 -11.53 -3.85 -34.33
CA GLN A 46 -12.74 -3.02 -34.46
C GLN A 46 -13.17 -2.83 -35.92
N THR A 47 -14.44 -2.60 -36.12
CA THR A 47 -14.98 -2.21 -37.43
C THR A 47 -15.34 -0.72 -37.43
N PHE A 48 -15.33 -0.10 -38.61
CA PHE A 48 -15.51 1.33 -38.75
C PHE A 48 -16.85 1.64 -39.46
N ALA A 49 -17.49 2.74 -39.08
CA ALA A 49 -18.72 3.19 -39.71
C ALA A 49 -18.44 3.92 -41.04
N THR A 50 -17.34 4.67 -41.08
CA THR A 50 -17.00 5.45 -42.26
C THR A 50 -15.63 5.06 -42.85
N LYS A 51 -15.48 5.29 -44.18
CA LYS A 51 -14.22 5.05 -44.90
C LYS A 51 -13.13 6.03 -44.41
N ALA A 52 -13.53 7.21 -43.97
CA ALA A 52 -12.62 8.20 -43.41
C ALA A 52 -11.99 7.73 -42.10
N ASP A 53 -12.79 7.19 -41.20
CA ASP A 53 -12.29 6.65 -39.93
C ASP A 53 -11.37 5.43 -40.13
N ALA A 54 -11.76 4.53 -41.04
CA ALA A 54 -10.95 3.39 -41.44
C ALA A 54 -9.57 3.80 -41.99
N ARG A 55 -9.53 4.83 -42.83
CA ARG A 55 -8.27 5.37 -43.40
C ARG A 55 -7.44 6.09 -42.34
N ARG A 56 -8.08 6.87 -41.46
CA ARG A 56 -7.39 7.53 -40.33
C ARG A 56 -6.71 6.52 -39.44
N PHE A 57 -7.40 5.42 -39.13
CA PHE A 57 -6.82 4.32 -38.37
C PHE A 57 -5.61 3.69 -39.07
N LEU A 58 -5.70 3.42 -40.40
CA LEU A 58 -4.56 2.92 -41.19
C LEU A 58 -3.36 3.86 -41.15
N ALA A 59 -3.59 5.17 -41.30
CA ALA A 59 -2.52 6.16 -41.22
C ALA A 59 -1.83 6.17 -39.82
N THR A 60 -2.59 5.98 -38.76
CA THR A 60 -2.02 5.84 -37.40
C THR A 60 -1.13 4.59 -37.30
N VAL A 61 -1.61 3.45 -37.79
CA VAL A 61 -0.84 2.19 -37.78
C VAL A 61 0.43 2.33 -38.65
N GLU A 62 0.36 2.96 -39.81
CA GLU A 62 1.51 3.20 -40.66
C GLU A 62 2.55 4.09 -39.96
N ALA A 63 2.10 5.15 -39.33
CA ALA A 63 2.97 6.02 -38.50
C ALA A 63 3.64 5.29 -37.38
N ASP A 64 2.92 4.40 -36.69
CA ASP A 64 3.46 3.58 -35.58
C ASP A 64 4.50 2.57 -36.10
N ILE A 65 4.28 1.98 -37.25
CA ILE A 65 5.27 1.10 -37.91
C ILE A 65 6.55 1.88 -38.25
N LEU A 66 6.39 3.06 -38.87
CA LEU A 66 7.53 3.91 -39.23
C LEU A 66 8.32 4.37 -38.01
N ARG A 67 7.65 4.67 -36.93
CA ARG A 67 8.28 5.05 -35.65
C ARG A 67 8.85 3.85 -34.87
N ARG A 68 8.67 2.62 -35.33
CA ARG A 68 9.02 1.37 -34.65
C ARG A 68 8.28 1.18 -33.31
N THR A 69 7.14 1.83 -33.15
CA THR A 69 6.27 1.71 -31.96
C THR A 69 5.09 0.77 -32.18
N TYR A 70 4.92 0.29 -33.42
CA TYR A 70 3.86 -0.65 -33.78
C TYR A 70 4.04 -2.00 -33.09
N ARG A 71 2.98 -2.46 -32.42
CA ARG A 71 2.87 -3.83 -31.88
C ARG A 71 1.66 -4.52 -32.50
N ALA A 72 1.87 -5.69 -33.07
CA ALA A 72 0.77 -6.49 -33.60
C ALA A 72 -0.14 -6.92 -32.45
N PRO A 73 -1.48 -6.85 -32.61
CA PRO A 73 -2.40 -7.37 -31.61
C PRO A 73 -2.22 -8.90 -31.47
N LYS A 74 -1.58 -9.36 -30.40
CA LYS A 74 -1.59 -10.79 -30.07
C LYS A 74 -3.02 -11.21 -29.72
N GLU A 75 -3.48 -12.33 -30.23
CA GLU A 75 -4.68 -12.97 -29.70
C GLU A 75 -4.33 -13.58 -28.34
N VAL A 76 -4.88 -13.00 -27.28
CA VAL A 76 -4.69 -13.48 -25.93
C VAL A 76 -5.96 -14.24 -25.52
N ASP A 77 -5.92 -15.57 -25.58
CA ASP A 77 -7.06 -16.40 -25.14
C ASP A 77 -7.21 -16.47 -23.63
N GLU A 78 -6.19 -16.01 -22.91
CA GLU A 78 -6.14 -16.06 -21.47
C GLU A 78 -7.10 -15.06 -20.83
N THR A 79 -7.88 -15.54 -19.86
CA THR A 79 -8.79 -14.70 -19.07
C THR A 79 -8.06 -14.00 -17.93
N LEU A 80 -8.63 -12.89 -17.42
CA LEU A 80 -8.09 -12.23 -16.22
C LEU A 80 -8.07 -13.18 -15.02
N ALA A 81 -9.01 -14.14 -14.91
CA ALA A 81 -9.00 -15.11 -13.83
C ALA A 81 -7.78 -16.01 -13.87
N GLN A 82 -7.40 -16.49 -15.05
CA GLN A 82 -6.22 -17.33 -15.24
C GLN A 82 -4.93 -16.56 -15.01
N TYR A 83 -4.73 -15.48 -15.77
CA TYR A 83 -3.53 -14.65 -15.68
C TYR A 83 -3.33 -14.02 -14.28
N GLY A 84 -4.39 -13.47 -13.69
CA GLY A 84 -4.31 -12.83 -12.38
C GLY A 84 -4.01 -13.81 -11.24
N THR A 85 -4.53 -15.05 -11.32
CA THR A 85 -4.19 -16.12 -10.36
C THR A 85 -2.71 -16.49 -10.46
N TYR A 86 -2.23 -16.74 -11.68
CA TYR A 86 -0.82 -17.00 -11.92
C TYR A 86 0.07 -15.85 -11.46
N TRP A 87 -0.29 -14.61 -11.81
CA TRP A 87 0.45 -13.40 -11.43
C TRP A 87 0.62 -13.25 -9.91
N VAL A 88 -0.45 -13.47 -9.12
CA VAL A 88 -0.37 -13.38 -7.66
C VAL A 88 0.57 -14.43 -7.10
N GLN A 89 0.55 -15.64 -7.65
CA GLN A 89 1.38 -16.75 -7.18
C GLN A 89 2.85 -16.62 -7.57
N SER A 90 3.12 -16.21 -8.82
CA SER A 90 4.46 -16.21 -9.41
C SER A 90 5.25 -14.91 -9.17
N ARG A 91 4.60 -13.81 -8.74
CA ARG A 91 5.28 -12.51 -8.61
C ARG A 91 6.44 -12.58 -7.61
N PRO A 92 7.69 -12.31 -8.04
CA PRO A 92 8.86 -12.38 -7.17
C PRO A 92 8.89 -11.21 -6.16
N GLY A 93 9.62 -11.37 -5.05
CA GLY A 93 9.89 -10.30 -4.09
C GLY A 93 8.71 -9.89 -3.20
N LEU A 94 7.55 -10.53 -3.32
CA LEU A 94 6.43 -10.28 -2.42
C LEU A 94 6.62 -11.01 -1.09
N LYS A 95 6.42 -10.30 0.02
CA LYS A 95 6.26 -10.95 1.32
C LYS A 95 4.95 -11.75 1.35
N ASP A 96 4.94 -12.86 2.08
CA ASP A 96 3.76 -13.74 2.18
C ASP A 96 2.49 -13.00 2.59
N SER A 97 2.59 -12.05 3.53
CA SER A 97 1.45 -11.23 3.94
C SER A 97 0.91 -10.33 2.81
N THR A 98 1.79 -9.81 1.94
CA THR A 98 1.39 -9.02 0.79
C THR A 98 0.76 -9.89 -0.29
N ARG A 99 1.35 -11.05 -0.56
CA ARG A 99 0.81 -12.05 -1.49
C ARG A 99 -0.59 -12.49 -1.07
N HIS A 100 -0.75 -12.85 0.20
CA HIS A 100 -2.04 -13.23 0.77
C HIS A 100 -3.09 -12.11 0.64
N GLN A 101 -2.69 -10.85 0.89
CA GLN A 101 -3.59 -9.72 0.71
C GLN A 101 -4.00 -9.51 -0.76
N TYR A 102 -3.05 -9.65 -1.70
CA TYR A 102 -3.35 -9.57 -3.14
C TYR A 102 -4.28 -10.69 -3.59
N GLU A 103 -4.08 -11.90 -3.06
CA GLU A 103 -4.95 -13.05 -3.30
C GLU A 103 -6.39 -12.79 -2.82
N ILE A 104 -6.55 -12.24 -1.61
CA ILE A 104 -7.86 -11.85 -1.07
C ILE A 104 -8.52 -10.80 -1.96
N ASP A 105 -7.80 -9.71 -2.30
CA ASP A 105 -8.32 -8.63 -3.10
C ASP A 105 -8.71 -9.11 -4.51
N PHE A 106 -7.88 -9.96 -5.11
CA PHE A 106 -8.17 -10.54 -6.42
C PHE A 106 -9.38 -11.47 -6.38
N ARG A 107 -9.40 -12.42 -5.45
CA ARG A 107 -10.43 -13.45 -5.33
C ARG A 107 -11.79 -12.88 -4.98
N LEU A 108 -11.85 -11.94 -4.04
CA LEU A 108 -13.13 -11.41 -3.51
C LEU A 108 -13.65 -10.21 -4.29
N HIS A 109 -12.79 -9.38 -4.84
CA HIS A 109 -13.18 -8.07 -5.36
C HIS A 109 -12.97 -7.89 -6.86
N ILE A 110 -12.05 -8.64 -7.49
CA ILE A 110 -11.73 -8.48 -8.91
C ILE A 110 -12.30 -9.64 -9.73
N LYS A 111 -11.94 -10.87 -9.35
CA LYS A 111 -12.28 -12.09 -10.10
C LYS A 111 -13.77 -12.28 -10.32
N PRO A 112 -14.69 -12.02 -9.36
CA PRO A 112 -16.11 -12.28 -9.56
C PRO A 112 -16.74 -11.48 -10.71
N THR A 113 -16.28 -10.25 -10.92
CA THR A 113 -16.85 -9.34 -11.95
C THR A 113 -16.03 -9.33 -13.23
N LEU A 114 -14.70 -9.25 -13.13
CA LEU A 114 -13.82 -9.09 -14.30
C LEU A 114 -13.11 -10.36 -14.73
N GLY A 115 -13.11 -11.41 -13.91
CA GLY A 115 -12.31 -12.60 -14.12
C GLY A 115 -12.62 -13.37 -15.39
N HIS A 116 -13.87 -13.36 -15.86
CA HIS A 116 -14.31 -14.06 -17.07
C HIS A 116 -13.92 -13.37 -18.37
N HIS A 117 -13.50 -12.09 -18.30
CA HIS A 117 -13.06 -11.37 -19.49
C HIS A 117 -11.69 -11.85 -19.96
N ARG A 118 -11.52 -12.03 -21.24
CA ARG A 118 -10.20 -12.15 -21.87
C ARG A 118 -9.42 -10.85 -21.62
N LEU A 119 -8.12 -10.99 -21.36
CA LEU A 119 -7.26 -9.82 -21.05
C LEU A 119 -7.37 -8.71 -22.11
N ASP A 120 -7.34 -9.09 -23.40
CA ASP A 120 -7.39 -8.17 -24.52
C ASP A 120 -8.77 -7.51 -24.76
N ARG A 121 -9.79 -7.91 -23.99
CA ARG A 121 -11.16 -7.41 -24.06
C ARG A 121 -11.58 -6.57 -22.85
N ILE A 122 -10.68 -6.37 -21.90
CA ILE A 122 -10.96 -5.50 -20.75
C ILE A 122 -10.81 -4.04 -21.19
N GLU A 123 -11.94 -3.39 -21.41
CA GLU A 123 -11.99 -1.99 -21.80
C GLU A 123 -12.01 -1.06 -20.57
N PRO A 124 -11.56 0.20 -20.68
CA PRO A 124 -11.62 1.17 -19.58
C PRO A 124 -13.03 1.38 -19.02
N GLU A 125 -14.07 1.16 -19.82
CA GLU A 125 -15.46 1.22 -19.38
C GLU A 125 -15.80 0.09 -18.39
N ALA A 126 -15.37 -1.13 -18.67
CA ALA A 126 -15.57 -2.27 -17.79
C ALA A 126 -14.90 -2.04 -16.42
N VAL A 127 -13.68 -1.46 -16.42
CA VAL A 127 -12.98 -1.08 -15.19
C VAL A 127 -13.74 0.00 -14.41
N ARG A 128 -14.30 1.01 -15.08
CA ARG A 128 -15.09 2.05 -14.41
C ARG A 128 -16.36 1.48 -13.80
N ARG A 129 -17.07 0.60 -14.51
CA ARG A 129 -18.28 -0.06 -14.02
C ARG A 129 -17.98 -0.92 -12.80
N TRP A 130 -16.98 -1.79 -12.89
CA TRP A 130 -16.51 -2.59 -11.76
C TRP A 130 -16.17 -1.76 -10.53
N HIS A 131 -15.42 -0.67 -10.70
CA HIS A 131 -15.03 0.20 -9.60
C HIS A 131 -16.25 0.85 -8.92
N ALA A 132 -17.24 1.30 -9.70
CA ALA A 132 -18.47 1.90 -9.18
C ALA A 132 -19.33 0.86 -8.43
N GLU A 133 -19.46 -0.36 -8.98
CA GLU A 133 -20.20 -1.47 -8.36
C GLU A 133 -19.54 -1.89 -7.04
N LEU A 134 -18.24 -2.15 -7.04
CA LEU A 134 -17.49 -2.50 -5.84
C LEU A 134 -17.59 -1.42 -4.74
N SER A 135 -17.53 -0.15 -5.13
CA SER A 135 -17.69 0.98 -4.20
C SER A 135 -19.07 1.01 -3.56
N ARG A 136 -20.12 0.77 -4.33
CA ARG A 136 -21.52 0.72 -3.85
C ARG A 136 -21.73 -0.47 -2.92
N ASP A 137 -21.26 -1.65 -3.32
CA ASP A 137 -21.51 -2.90 -2.60
C ASP A 137 -20.75 -2.94 -1.27
N LEU A 138 -19.49 -2.48 -1.24
CA LEU A 138 -18.74 -2.38 0.00
C LEU A 138 -19.31 -1.32 0.94
N ARG A 139 -19.78 -0.18 0.43
CA ARG A 139 -20.46 0.82 1.26
C ARG A 139 -21.71 0.25 1.91
N LYS A 140 -22.51 -0.49 1.14
CA LYS A 140 -23.75 -1.13 1.64
C LYS A 140 -23.44 -2.21 2.69
N SER A 141 -22.48 -3.11 2.41
CA SER A 141 -22.13 -4.22 3.31
C SER A 141 -21.46 -3.77 4.60
N LEU A 142 -20.75 -2.63 4.58
CA LEU A 142 -20.02 -2.11 5.74
C LEU A 142 -20.76 -1.01 6.49
N ALA A 143 -21.95 -0.60 6.04
CA ALA A 143 -22.73 0.49 6.63
C ALA A 143 -22.96 0.31 8.14
N ALA A 144 -23.30 -0.90 8.58
CA ALA A 144 -23.52 -1.22 9.99
C ALA A 144 -22.24 -1.11 10.86
N THR A 145 -21.08 -1.08 10.24
CA THR A 145 -19.77 -0.95 10.94
C THR A 145 -19.20 0.48 10.92
N GLY A 146 -19.94 1.45 10.39
CA GLY A 146 -19.47 2.82 10.19
C GLY A 146 -18.32 2.97 9.17
N ARG A 147 -18.04 1.94 8.36
CA ARG A 147 -16.95 1.92 7.37
C ARG A 147 -17.49 2.14 5.97
N ASP A 148 -16.77 2.90 5.15
CA ASP A 148 -17.18 3.23 3.78
C ASP A 148 -16.58 2.33 2.68
N GLY A 149 -15.65 1.46 3.05
CA GLY A 149 -14.97 0.53 2.13
C GLY A 149 -13.97 1.17 1.16
N LYS A 150 -13.81 2.50 1.13
CA LYS A 150 -12.95 3.22 0.18
C LYS A 150 -11.52 2.69 0.13
N ALA A 151 -10.92 2.39 1.28
CA ALA A 151 -9.56 1.85 1.35
C ALA A 151 -9.44 0.47 0.66
N THR A 152 -10.46 -0.38 0.78
CA THR A 152 -10.52 -1.68 0.12
C THR A 152 -10.67 -1.52 -1.39
N VAL A 153 -11.56 -0.63 -1.84
CA VAL A 153 -11.74 -0.32 -3.28
C VAL A 153 -10.43 0.18 -3.89
N ALA A 154 -9.79 1.16 -3.26
CA ALA A 154 -8.53 1.74 -3.75
C ALA A 154 -7.41 0.69 -3.80
N ARG A 155 -7.31 -0.19 -2.80
CA ARG A 155 -6.33 -1.28 -2.78
C ARG A 155 -6.61 -2.28 -3.89
N SER A 156 -7.86 -2.73 -4.07
CA SER A 156 -8.26 -3.65 -5.14
C SER A 156 -7.99 -3.04 -6.52
N TYR A 157 -8.23 -1.74 -6.71
CA TYR A 157 -7.90 -1.04 -7.94
C TYR A 157 -6.38 -1.03 -8.23
N ARG A 158 -5.55 -0.80 -7.20
CA ARG A 158 -4.09 -0.88 -7.36
C ARG A 158 -3.62 -2.29 -7.74
N VAL A 159 -4.23 -3.33 -7.17
CA VAL A 159 -3.94 -4.73 -7.52
C VAL A 159 -4.30 -5.01 -8.97
N LEU A 160 -5.52 -4.66 -9.40
CA LEU A 160 -5.95 -4.80 -10.79
C LEU A 160 -5.02 -4.06 -11.75
N ARG A 161 -4.69 -2.81 -11.44
CA ARG A 161 -3.77 -1.99 -12.24
C ARG A 161 -2.38 -2.62 -12.34
N ALA A 162 -1.87 -3.22 -11.26
CA ALA A 162 -0.56 -3.87 -11.26
C ALA A 162 -0.57 -5.16 -12.10
N ILE A 163 -1.62 -5.97 -12.02
CA ILE A 163 -1.81 -7.15 -12.86
C ILE A 163 -1.82 -6.77 -14.34
N LEU A 164 -2.65 -5.79 -14.70
CA LEU A 164 -2.80 -5.36 -16.10
C LEU A 164 -1.59 -4.56 -16.60
N GLN A 165 -0.81 -3.94 -15.70
CA GLN A 165 0.46 -3.33 -16.09
C GLN A 165 1.50 -4.40 -16.45
N THR A 166 1.61 -5.47 -15.65
CA THR A 166 2.48 -6.59 -16.01
C THR A 166 2.06 -7.22 -17.34
N ALA A 167 0.75 -7.35 -17.61
CA ALA A 167 0.27 -7.82 -18.90
C ALA A 167 0.66 -6.88 -20.08
N VAL A 168 0.82 -5.58 -19.83
CA VAL A 168 1.40 -4.64 -20.80
C VAL A 168 2.89 -4.85 -20.97
N ASP A 169 3.61 -5.04 -19.85
CA ASP A 169 5.06 -5.26 -19.84
C ASP A 169 5.42 -6.61 -20.51
N ASP A 170 4.54 -7.63 -20.36
CA ASP A 170 4.62 -8.94 -21.03
C ASP A 170 4.12 -8.91 -22.49
N GLU A 171 3.78 -7.73 -23.02
CA GLU A 171 3.27 -7.53 -24.38
C GLU A 171 1.94 -8.23 -24.71
N LEU A 172 1.17 -8.65 -23.71
CA LEU A 172 -0.17 -9.21 -23.86
C LEU A 172 -1.23 -8.11 -24.09
N LEU A 173 -0.97 -6.90 -23.59
CA LEU A 173 -1.81 -5.72 -23.76
C LEU A 173 -1.00 -4.57 -24.37
N ILE A 174 -1.63 -3.79 -25.26
CA ILE A 174 -1.02 -2.58 -25.83
C ILE A 174 -0.93 -1.47 -24.77
N ARG A 175 -1.92 -1.39 -23.88
CA ARG A 175 -2.04 -0.34 -22.88
C ARG A 175 -2.91 -0.80 -21.71
N ASN A 176 -2.61 -0.28 -20.52
CA ASN A 176 -3.36 -0.57 -19.32
C ASN A 176 -4.75 0.10 -19.35
N PRO A 177 -5.85 -0.64 -19.21
CA PRO A 177 -7.21 -0.08 -19.15
C PRO A 177 -7.55 0.62 -17.84
N CYS A 178 -6.76 0.45 -16.77
CA CYS A 178 -6.94 1.14 -15.47
C CYS A 178 -6.52 2.61 -15.57
N ARG A 179 -7.44 3.48 -16.01
CA ARG A 179 -7.19 4.91 -16.29
C ARG A 179 -7.98 5.88 -15.40
N LEU A 180 -8.63 5.38 -14.35
CA LEU A 180 -9.36 6.22 -13.40
C LEU A 180 -8.36 7.00 -12.54
N SER A 181 -8.36 8.32 -12.68
CA SER A 181 -7.58 9.20 -11.79
C SER A 181 -8.10 9.11 -10.36
N GLY A 182 -7.21 9.03 -9.39
CA GLY A 182 -7.55 8.97 -7.96
C GLY A 182 -8.18 7.66 -7.48
N ALA A 183 -8.54 6.71 -8.35
CA ALA A 183 -9.19 5.46 -7.94
C ALA A 183 -8.31 4.57 -7.05
N GLY A 184 -6.99 4.74 -7.14
CA GLY A 184 -6.02 4.06 -6.27
C GLY A 184 -5.77 4.79 -4.95
N ASP A 185 -6.37 5.96 -4.73
CA ASP A 185 -6.12 6.79 -3.57
C ASP A 185 -7.30 6.70 -2.60
N ALA A 186 -7.01 6.40 -1.35
CA ALA A 186 -7.96 6.53 -0.26
C ALA A 186 -7.36 7.51 0.74
N LYS A 187 -7.91 8.72 0.80
CA LYS A 187 -7.56 9.64 1.89
C LYS A 187 -8.00 8.99 3.19
N SER A 188 -7.05 8.74 4.07
CA SER A 188 -7.35 8.31 5.43
C SER A 188 -7.79 9.53 6.23
N PRO A 189 -8.87 9.46 6.99
CA PRO A 189 -9.18 10.53 7.93
C PRO A 189 -8.01 10.72 8.90
N GLU A 190 -7.91 11.91 9.47
CA GLU A 190 -6.96 12.18 10.54
C GLU A 190 -7.20 11.18 11.68
N ARG A 191 -6.11 10.63 12.21
CA ARG A 191 -6.21 9.62 13.26
C ARG A 191 -6.29 10.28 14.62
N PRO A 192 -7.15 9.78 15.51
CA PRO A 192 -7.21 10.28 16.85
C PRO A 192 -5.89 10.04 17.59
N VAL A 193 -5.54 10.98 18.45
CA VAL A 193 -4.37 10.92 19.34
C VAL A 193 -4.88 10.82 20.77
N LEU A 194 -4.33 9.87 21.53
CA LEU A 194 -4.57 9.76 22.97
C LEU A 194 -3.52 10.58 23.72
N THR A 195 -3.97 11.31 24.71
CA THR A 195 -3.11 11.98 25.69
C THR A 195 -2.45 10.97 26.62
N ALA A 196 -1.42 11.40 27.36
CA ALA A 196 -0.78 10.54 28.36
C ALA A 196 -1.77 10.08 29.46
N ILE A 197 -2.74 10.94 29.83
CA ILE A 197 -3.80 10.63 30.80
C ILE A 197 -4.71 9.54 30.24
N GLU A 198 -5.21 9.69 29.02
CA GLU A 198 -6.09 8.70 28.38
C GLU A 198 -5.38 7.35 28.17
N ILE A 199 -4.05 7.35 27.91
CA ILE A 199 -3.27 6.10 27.86
C ILE A 199 -3.20 5.44 29.25
N ALA A 200 -3.06 6.21 30.32
CA ALA A 200 -3.09 5.69 31.69
C ALA A 200 -4.48 5.13 32.04
N GLU A 201 -5.55 5.85 31.74
CA GLU A 201 -6.94 5.39 31.94
C GLU A 201 -7.22 4.11 31.14
N LEU A 202 -6.73 4.04 29.90
CA LEU A 202 -6.83 2.82 29.09
C LEU A 202 -6.08 1.64 29.73
N ALA A 203 -4.91 1.90 30.31
CA ALA A 203 -4.13 0.89 30.99
C ALA A 203 -4.80 0.38 32.29
N GLU A 204 -5.62 1.22 32.95
CA GLU A 204 -6.47 0.80 34.07
C GLU A 204 -7.72 0.03 33.61
N ALA A 205 -8.23 0.32 32.41
CA ALA A 205 -9.44 -0.29 31.88
C ALA A 205 -9.22 -1.69 31.28
N VAL A 206 -7.98 -2.09 30.97
CA VAL A 206 -7.65 -3.44 30.51
C VAL A 206 -7.40 -4.39 31.68
N PRO A 207 -7.49 -5.73 31.50
CA PRO A 207 -7.01 -6.68 32.53
C PRO A 207 -5.53 -6.45 32.84
N ASP A 208 -5.12 -6.63 34.11
CA ASP A 208 -3.79 -6.32 34.62
C ASP A 208 -2.64 -6.89 33.75
N ARG A 209 -2.83 -8.10 33.23
CA ARG A 209 -1.90 -8.74 32.30
C ARG A 209 -1.63 -7.94 31.01
N TYR A 210 -2.53 -7.05 30.60
CA TYR A 210 -2.37 -6.19 29.42
C TYR A 210 -1.93 -4.77 29.75
N ARG A 211 -1.94 -4.37 31.02
CA ARG A 211 -1.60 -3.04 31.49
C ARG A 211 -0.22 -2.59 30.98
N ALA A 212 0.83 -3.32 31.28
CA ALA A 212 2.19 -2.98 30.83
C ALA A 212 2.33 -3.01 29.30
N PHE A 213 1.57 -3.85 28.60
CA PHE A 213 1.53 -3.86 27.13
C PHE A 213 0.95 -2.55 26.57
N VAL A 214 -0.14 -2.04 27.17
CA VAL A 214 -0.77 -0.77 26.78
C VAL A 214 0.16 0.41 27.05
N ILE A 215 0.76 0.47 28.24
CA ILE A 215 1.73 1.50 28.61
C ILE A 215 2.92 1.50 27.64
N LEU A 216 3.53 0.34 27.39
CA LEU A 216 4.65 0.26 26.45
C LEU A 216 4.22 0.64 25.03
N ALA A 217 3.02 0.24 24.57
CA ALA A 217 2.50 0.63 23.25
C ALA A 217 2.32 2.14 23.11
N GLY A 218 1.75 2.79 24.13
CA GLY A 218 1.42 4.21 24.13
C GLY A 218 2.62 5.14 24.24
N PHE A 219 3.77 4.64 24.71
CA PHE A 219 4.95 5.51 24.94
C PHE A 219 6.22 5.09 24.19
N SER A 220 6.24 3.93 23.51
CA SER A 220 7.43 3.48 22.76
C SER A 220 7.30 3.67 21.24
N GLY A 221 6.09 3.80 20.72
CA GLY A 221 5.84 3.81 19.29
C GLY A 221 6.05 2.46 18.59
N LEU A 222 6.20 1.36 19.33
CA LEU A 222 6.32 0.01 18.76
C LEU A 222 5.03 -0.46 18.10
N ARG A 223 5.17 -1.30 17.06
CA ARG A 223 4.00 -1.98 16.47
C ARG A 223 3.52 -3.11 17.39
N ALA A 224 2.23 -3.39 17.41
CA ALA A 224 1.66 -4.46 18.24
C ALA A 224 2.37 -5.81 18.02
N GLY A 225 2.75 -6.13 16.79
CA GLY A 225 3.51 -7.35 16.49
C GLY A 225 4.95 -7.33 16.97
N GLU A 226 5.59 -6.17 17.06
CA GLU A 226 6.92 -6.01 17.68
C GLU A 226 6.84 -6.18 19.18
N LEU A 227 5.85 -5.55 19.81
CA LEU A 227 5.56 -5.68 21.26
C LEU A 227 5.30 -7.14 21.65
N ALA A 228 4.41 -7.82 20.95
CA ALA A 228 4.04 -9.19 21.22
C ALA A 228 5.22 -10.18 21.05
N ALA A 229 6.21 -9.82 20.23
CA ALA A 229 7.38 -10.65 19.98
C ALA A 229 8.56 -10.37 20.93
N LEU A 230 8.43 -9.42 21.88
CA LEU A 230 9.47 -9.12 22.85
C LEU A 230 9.68 -10.29 23.80
N ARG A 231 10.94 -10.64 24.02
CA ARG A 231 11.39 -11.65 25.00
C ARG A 231 12.03 -10.98 26.21
N LEU A 232 12.11 -11.68 27.31
CA LEU A 232 12.76 -11.17 28.54
C LEU A 232 14.19 -10.70 28.26
N GLY A 233 14.94 -11.41 27.44
CA GLY A 233 16.30 -11.02 27.05
C GLY A 233 16.41 -9.79 26.15
N ASP A 234 15.29 -9.28 25.61
CA ASP A 234 15.25 -8.06 24.80
C ASP A 234 15.10 -6.79 25.67
N ALA A 235 14.75 -6.92 26.95
CA ALA A 235 14.51 -5.80 27.85
C ALA A 235 15.67 -5.62 28.84
N ASP A 236 16.30 -4.47 28.81
CA ASP A 236 17.17 -3.99 29.89
C ASP A 236 16.36 -3.00 30.73
N LEU A 237 15.97 -3.40 31.93
CA LEU A 237 15.09 -2.59 32.77
C LEU A 237 15.85 -1.98 33.99
N ARG A 238 17.17 -1.91 33.94
CA ARG A 238 17.99 -1.26 34.98
C ARG A 238 17.66 0.24 35.06
N ARG A 239 17.62 0.76 36.29
CA ARG A 239 17.35 2.18 36.51
C ARG A 239 18.38 3.06 35.78
N GLY A 240 17.90 4.11 35.11
CA GLY A 240 18.72 5.03 34.33
C GLY A 240 19.25 4.53 32.98
N LYS A 241 19.03 3.24 32.63
CA LYS A 241 19.47 2.63 31.36
C LYS A 241 18.39 1.79 30.69
N ALA A 242 17.13 2.00 31.08
CA ALA A 242 16.01 1.19 30.60
C ALA A 242 15.84 1.28 29.08
N SER A 243 15.78 0.13 28.42
CA SER A 243 15.61 0.04 26.96
C SER A 243 15.01 -1.31 26.55
N VAL A 244 14.47 -1.35 25.35
CA VAL A 244 14.05 -2.59 24.67
C VAL A 244 14.72 -2.72 23.32
N ARG A 245 15.16 -3.95 23.00
CA ARG A 245 15.71 -4.30 21.70
C ARG A 245 14.61 -4.92 20.82
N VAL A 246 14.36 -4.31 19.68
CA VAL A 246 13.39 -4.79 18.70
C VAL A 246 14.15 -5.50 17.59
N SER A 247 14.05 -6.81 17.50
CA SER A 247 14.75 -7.65 16.51
C SER A 247 13.83 -8.59 15.76
N ARG A 248 12.54 -8.62 16.09
CA ARG A 248 11.53 -9.49 15.48
C ARG A 248 10.13 -8.91 15.61
N ARG A 249 9.21 -9.46 14.85
CA ARG A 249 7.79 -9.15 14.97
C ARG A 249 6.95 -10.40 14.70
N PHE A 250 5.82 -10.46 15.34
CA PHE A 250 4.75 -11.39 15.02
C PHE A 250 3.78 -10.77 14.03
N TYR A 251 3.25 -11.58 13.14
CA TYR A 251 2.14 -11.24 12.26
C TYR A 251 1.39 -12.52 11.88
N ARG A 252 0.16 -12.38 11.35
CA ARG A 252 -0.64 -13.52 10.94
C ARG A 252 -0.82 -13.53 9.43
N VAL A 253 -0.69 -14.72 8.82
CA VAL A 253 -1.00 -14.98 7.43
C VAL A 253 -1.92 -16.19 7.39
N GLY A 254 -3.12 -16.04 6.82
CA GLY A 254 -4.10 -17.13 6.77
C GLY A 254 -4.46 -17.69 8.15
N GLY A 255 -4.48 -16.86 9.20
CA GLY A 255 -4.73 -17.26 10.59
C GLY A 255 -3.52 -17.84 11.34
N ARG A 256 -2.42 -18.17 10.65
CA ARG A 256 -1.20 -18.73 11.29
C ARG A 256 -0.29 -17.61 11.78
N LEU A 257 0.20 -17.75 13.02
CA LEU A 257 1.23 -16.88 13.57
C LEU A 257 2.55 -17.12 12.84
N THR A 258 3.15 -16.04 12.39
CA THR A 258 4.44 -16.06 11.69
C THR A 258 5.38 -15.08 12.37
N VAL A 259 6.64 -15.47 12.48
CA VAL A 259 7.72 -14.61 12.99
C VAL A 259 8.51 -14.08 11.79
N ASP A 260 8.76 -12.79 11.76
CA ASP A 260 9.61 -12.17 10.75
C ASP A 260 10.62 -11.25 11.43
N SER A 261 11.82 -11.20 10.90
CA SER A 261 12.77 -10.14 11.22
C SER A 261 12.30 -8.83 10.57
N PRO A 262 12.67 -7.67 11.11
CA PRO A 262 12.39 -6.39 10.46
C PRO A 262 12.90 -6.36 9.02
N LYS A 263 12.19 -5.66 8.14
CA LYS A 263 12.50 -5.57 6.69
C LYS A 263 13.86 -4.97 6.36
N SER A 264 14.49 -4.27 7.30
CA SER A 264 15.78 -3.61 7.13
C SER A 264 16.57 -3.71 8.43
N GLU A 265 17.88 -3.52 8.38
CA GLU A 265 18.74 -3.40 9.56
C GLU A 265 18.29 -2.28 10.51
N GLN A 266 17.72 -1.20 9.96
CA GLN A 266 17.10 -0.11 10.73
C GLN A 266 15.84 -0.55 11.48
N GLY A 267 15.22 -1.66 11.12
CA GLY A 267 14.15 -2.29 11.88
C GLY A 267 14.62 -3.01 13.15
N ALA A 268 15.89 -3.45 13.19
CA ALA A 268 16.55 -3.97 14.39
C ALA A 268 17.14 -2.79 15.18
N ARG A 269 16.49 -2.39 16.25
CA ARG A 269 16.82 -1.17 16.99
C ARG A 269 16.70 -1.32 18.49
N VAL A 270 17.41 -0.48 19.24
CA VAL A 270 17.27 -0.34 20.68
C VAL A 270 16.54 0.97 20.97
N LEU A 271 15.48 0.89 21.77
CA LEU A 271 14.68 2.03 22.18
C LEU A 271 14.83 2.28 23.66
N PRO A 272 15.33 3.45 24.09
CA PRO A 272 15.27 3.88 25.47
C PRO A 272 13.81 3.97 25.96
N LEU A 273 13.58 3.64 27.20
CA LEU A 273 12.26 3.69 27.82
C LEU A 273 12.21 4.74 28.92
N PRO A 274 11.09 5.49 29.02
CA PRO A 274 10.82 6.31 30.20
C PRO A 274 10.84 5.48 31.47
N ALA A 275 11.27 6.07 32.57
CA ALA A 275 11.47 5.36 33.83
C ALA A 275 10.19 4.69 34.35
N PHE A 276 9.03 5.33 34.17
CA PHE A 276 7.73 4.77 34.59
C PHE A 276 7.32 3.58 33.72
N VAL A 277 7.60 3.60 32.40
CA VAL A 277 7.33 2.47 31.51
C VAL A 277 8.17 1.25 31.96
N ALA A 278 9.44 1.47 32.27
CA ALA A 278 10.31 0.42 32.79
C ALA A 278 9.84 -0.12 34.17
N ALA A 279 9.26 0.74 35.00
CA ALA A 279 8.67 0.32 36.29
C ALA A 279 7.46 -0.59 36.05
N GLU A 280 6.54 -0.22 35.19
CA GLU A 280 5.38 -1.04 34.81
C GLU A 280 5.81 -2.40 34.23
N MET A 281 6.83 -2.41 33.37
CA MET A 281 7.36 -3.66 32.81
C MET A 281 7.98 -4.57 33.91
N ARG A 282 8.71 -4.00 34.90
CA ARG A 282 9.23 -4.77 36.00
C ARG A 282 8.12 -5.40 36.86
N THR A 283 7.08 -4.63 37.17
CA THR A 283 5.89 -5.13 37.89
C THR A 283 5.24 -6.28 37.12
N HIS A 284 5.00 -6.10 35.83
CA HIS A 284 4.42 -7.13 34.97
C HIS A 284 5.26 -8.42 34.96
N ILE A 285 6.59 -8.31 34.82
CA ILE A 285 7.47 -9.46 34.75
C ILE A 285 7.44 -10.19 36.13
N LYS A 286 7.52 -9.44 37.21
CA LYS A 286 7.46 -10.00 38.55
C LYS A 286 6.16 -10.76 38.81
N GLU A 287 5.03 -10.22 38.36
CA GLU A 287 3.70 -10.76 38.64
C GLU A 287 3.33 -11.93 37.72
N PHE A 288 3.64 -11.81 36.44
CA PHE A 288 3.13 -12.74 35.44
C PHE A 288 4.20 -13.61 34.77
N ARG A 289 5.49 -13.32 34.98
CA ARG A 289 6.60 -13.97 34.29
C ARG A 289 7.79 -14.30 35.23
N ALA A 290 7.52 -14.51 36.52
CA ALA A 290 8.56 -14.76 37.53
C ALA A 290 9.46 -15.97 37.21
N ASP A 291 8.85 -17.04 36.67
CA ASP A 291 9.54 -18.30 36.35
C ASP A 291 9.95 -18.40 34.88
N ALA A 292 9.83 -17.30 34.11
CA ALA A 292 10.12 -17.33 32.70
C ALA A 292 11.62 -17.13 32.42
N GLU A 293 12.11 -17.81 31.39
CA GLU A 293 13.51 -17.75 30.97
C GLU A 293 13.78 -16.58 30.00
N ARG A 294 15.05 -16.29 29.79
CA ARG A 294 15.51 -15.20 28.94
C ARG A 294 14.88 -15.18 27.51
N ASN A 295 14.61 -16.37 26.98
CA ASN A 295 14.05 -16.52 25.62
C ASN A 295 12.52 -16.52 25.57
N ASP A 296 11.86 -16.49 26.74
CA ASP A 296 10.40 -16.46 26.79
C ASP A 296 9.83 -15.09 26.48
N LEU A 297 8.60 -15.08 25.98
CA LEU A 297 7.87 -13.85 25.69
C LEU A 297 7.56 -13.07 26.97
N ILE A 298 7.69 -11.76 26.94
CA ILE A 298 7.28 -10.88 28.05
C ILE A 298 5.75 -10.92 28.17
N PHE A 299 5.04 -10.79 27.04
CA PHE A 299 3.60 -10.65 27.03
C PHE A 299 2.93 -11.92 26.51
N VAL A 300 2.17 -12.58 27.37
CA VAL A 300 1.39 -13.78 27.04
C VAL A 300 -0.02 -13.67 27.59
N THR A 301 -0.97 -14.36 26.96
CA THR A 301 -2.33 -14.53 27.48
C THR A 301 -2.33 -15.39 28.75
N SER A 302 -3.46 -15.48 29.47
CA SER A 302 -3.61 -16.39 30.62
C SER A 302 -3.38 -17.86 30.26
N GLY A 303 -3.61 -18.23 28.99
CA GLY A 303 -3.32 -19.57 28.46
C GLY A 303 -1.91 -19.74 27.89
N GLY A 304 -0.97 -18.81 28.14
CA GLY A 304 0.43 -18.91 27.70
C GLY A 304 0.66 -18.62 26.22
N ARG A 305 -0.37 -18.25 25.44
CA ARG A 305 -0.26 -17.91 24.02
C ARG A 305 0.18 -16.46 23.83
N ASP A 306 0.61 -16.10 22.61
CA ASP A 306 0.93 -14.72 22.26
C ASP A 306 -0.27 -13.78 22.44
N VAL A 307 0.00 -12.52 22.87
CA VAL A 307 -1.06 -11.55 23.15
C VAL A 307 -1.74 -10.99 21.90
N LEU A 308 -1.20 -11.19 20.69
CA LEU A 308 -1.88 -10.76 19.45
C LEU A 308 -3.20 -11.49 19.27
N ASP A 309 -3.32 -12.68 19.85
CA ASP A 309 -4.58 -13.42 19.89
C ASP A 309 -5.53 -12.75 20.89
N GLY A 310 -6.52 -12.04 20.38
CA GLY A 310 -7.50 -11.34 21.21
C GLY A 310 -7.14 -9.92 21.65
N TYR A 311 -5.88 -9.47 21.50
CA TYR A 311 -5.45 -8.11 21.87
C TYR A 311 -6.38 -7.01 21.37
N SER A 312 -6.70 -7.05 20.08
CA SER A 312 -7.55 -6.02 19.46
C SER A 312 -8.95 -5.96 20.08
N GLN A 313 -9.46 -7.10 20.56
CA GLN A 313 -10.78 -7.19 21.19
C GLN A 313 -10.73 -6.69 22.65
N VAL A 314 -9.68 -7.07 23.39
CA VAL A 314 -9.45 -6.57 24.74
C VAL A 314 -9.32 -5.06 24.75
N LEU A 315 -8.51 -4.51 23.84
CA LEU A 315 -8.29 -3.07 23.75
C LEU A 315 -9.54 -2.31 23.32
N ARG A 316 -10.31 -2.85 22.38
CA ARG A 316 -11.58 -2.21 21.95
C ARG A 316 -12.54 -2.07 23.13
N ARG A 317 -12.76 -3.14 23.89
CA ARG A 317 -13.65 -3.09 25.08
C ARG A 317 -13.18 -2.08 26.14
N ALA A 318 -11.86 -1.90 26.27
CA ALA A 318 -11.32 -0.92 27.19
C ALA A 318 -11.47 0.51 26.66
N LEU A 319 -11.27 0.74 25.36
CA LEU A 319 -11.50 2.02 24.70
C LEU A 319 -12.98 2.43 24.81
N ASP A 320 -13.91 1.50 24.58
CA ASP A 320 -15.34 1.75 24.77
C ASP A 320 -15.68 2.20 26.20
N ARG A 321 -15.01 1.59 27.23
CA ARG A 321 -15.22 1.96 28.63
C ARG A 321 -14.75 3.39 28.98
N ILE A 322 -13.70 3.88 28.30
CA ILE A 322 -13.19 5.25 28.50
C ILE A 322 -13.74 6.26 27.49
N GLY A 323 -14.79 5.87 26.71
CA GLY A 323 -15.45 6.76 25.77
C GLY A 323 -14.63 7.11 24.52
N ARG A 324 -13.64 6.28 24.15
CA ARG A 324 -12.76 6.49 22.99
C ARG A 324 -12.96 5.43 21.90
N GLU A 325 -14.20 5.25 21.48
CA GLU A 325 -14.59 4.32 20.40
C GLU A 325 -14.00 4.69 19.03
N ASP A 326 -13.60 5.95 18.85
CA ASP A 326 -12.93 6.49 17.67
C ASP A 326 -11.52 5.92 17.48
N VAL A 327 -10.86 5.46 18.57
CA VAL A 327 -9.48 4.99 18.62
C VAL A 327 -9.37 3.51 18.23
N ARG A 328 -8.33 3.15 17.52
CA ARG A 328 -7.98 1.77 17.16
C ARG A 328 -6.67 1.34 17.84
N PRO A 329 -6.40 0.04 18.02
CA PRO A 329 -5.16 -0.44 18.64
C PRO A 329 -3.88 0.15 18.04
N HIS A 330 -3.87 0.43 16.73
CA HIS A 330 -2.69 1.02 16.08
C HIS A 330 -2.50 2.51 16.38
N ASP A 331 -3.54 3.19 16.87
CA ASP A 331 -3.49 4.61 17.16
C ASP A 331 -2.72 4.91 18.46
N LEU A 332 -2.50 3.92 19.35
CA LEU A 332 -1.53 4.00 20.44
C LEU A 332 -0.12 4.34 19.95
N ARG A 333 0.32 3.67 18.89
CA ARG A 333 1.60 4.01 18.26
C ARG A 333 1.57 5.40 17.64
N HIS A 334 0.45 5.80 17.03
CA HIS A 334 0.28 7.14 16.49
C HIS A 334 0.43 8.19 17.61
N SER A 335 -0.24 7.97 18.74
CA SER A 335 -0.16 8.84 19.92
C SER A 335 1.26 8.94 20.47
N ALA A 336 1.98 7.82 20.59
CA ALA A 336 3.38 7.82 21.02
C ALA A 336 4.28 8.65 20.09
N MET A 337 4.08 8.54 18.78
CA MET A 337 4.89 9.27 17.80
C MET A 337 4.56 10.76 17.78
N THR A 338 3.28 11.12 17.92
CA THR A 338 2.84 12.52 18.03
C THR A 338 3.38 13.14 19.31
N SER A 339 3.23 12.45 20.44
CA SER A 339 3.76 12.93 21.73
C SER A 339 5.29 13.11 21.68
N ALA A 340 6.03 12.17 21.08
CA ALA A 340 7.48 12.31 20.91
C ALA A 340 7.83 13.56 20.07
N ALA A 341 7.11 13.81 18.97
CA ALA A 341 7.32 15.00 18.16
C ALA A 341 7.02 16.31 18.93
N GLU A 342 5.95 16.34 19.72
CA GLU A 342 5.59 17.46 20.58
C GLU A 342 6.65 17.75 21.66
N HIS A 343 7.36 16.70 22.11
CA HIS A 343 8.48 16.83 23.03
C HIS A 343 9.84 17.04 22.35
N GLY A 344 9.85 17.41 21.07
CA GLY A 344 11.05 17.84 20.37
C GLY A 344 11.87 16.71 19.74
N ALA A 345 11.30 15.51 19.57
CA ALA A 345 11.99 14.44 18.84
C ALA A 345 12.29 14.86 17.40
N THR A 346 13.54 14.73 16.97
CA THR A 346 13.95 14.98 15.60
C THR A 346 13.35 13.97 14.64
N LEU A 347 13.33 14.28 13.32
CA LEU A 347 12.90 13.32 12.31
C LEU A 347 13.67 12.00 12.40
N ALA A 348 14.97 12.06 12.62
CA ALA A 348 15.82 10.88 12.80
C ALA A 348 15.40 10.04 14.02
N THR A 349 15.11 10.70 15.15
CA THR A 349 14.59 10.05 16.37
C THR A 349 13.23 9.38 16.10
N LEU A 350 12.30 10.07 15.43
CA LEU A 350 10.99 9.52 15.06
C LEU A 350 11.14 8.32 14.11
N MET A 351 12.01 8.39 13.12
CA MET A 351 12.31 7.27 12.22
C MET A 351 12.87 6.06 13.00
N GLN A 352 13.78 6.29 13.92
CA GLN A 352 14.34 5.24 14.77
C GLN A 352 13.26 4.61 15.67
N MET A 353 12.47 5.42 16.38
CA MET A 353 11.37 4.93 17.23
C MET A 353 10.38 4.10 16.43
N ALA A 354 9.99 4.58 15.26
CA ALA A 354 9.02 3.91 14.41
C ALA A 354 9.59 2.72 13.62
N GLY A 355 10.91 2.62 13.44
CA GLY A 355 11.50 1.69 12.48
C GLY A 355 10.98 1.96 11.06
N HIS A 356 10.98 3.24 10.64
CA HIS A 356 10.63 3.66 9.28
C HIS A 356 11.89 3.74 8.43
N SER A 357 11.83 3.13 7.23
CA SER A 357 12.90 3.21 6.23
C SER A 357 12.82 4.47 5.36
N THR A 358 11.70 5.21 5.40
CA THR A 358 11.46 6.42 4.59
C THR A 358 11.07 7.60 5.48
N ALA A 359 11.53 8.80 5.11
CA ALA A 359 11.20 10.04 5.81
C ALA A 359 9.70 10.39 5.74
N ASP A 360 9.05 10.15 4.60
CA ASP A 360 7.63 10.49 4.37
C ASP A 360 6.69 9.94 5.46
N ALA A 361 6.98 8.72 5.93
CA ALA A 361 6.17 8.09 6.97
C ALA A 361 6.33 8.77 8.33
N ALA A 362 7.47 9.38 8.62
CA ALA A 362 7.75 10.08 9.87
C ALA A 362 7.43 11.59 9.80
N GLN A 363 7.50 12.20 8.62
CA GLN A 363 7.17 13.61 8.40
C GLN A 363 5.74 13.98 8.82
N ARG A 364 4.79 13.04 8.71
CA ARG A 364 3.40 13.24 9.16
C ARG A 364 3.26 13.61 10.64
N TYR A 365 4.28 13.35 11.45
CA TYR A 365 4.30 13.72 12.88
C TYR A 365 5.00 15.04 13.13
N GLN A 366 5.69 15.60 12.13
CA GLN A 366 6.39 16.88 12.25
C GLN A 366 5.51 18.04 11.78
N HIS A 367 4.39 18.25 12.45
CA HIS A 367 3.64 19.50 12.28
C HIS A 367 4.29 20.54 13.16
N ALA A 368 4.96 21.54 12.55
CA ALA A 368 5.44 22.70 13.26
C ALA A 368 4.23 23.50 13.77
N THR A 369 3.80 23.26 15.00
CA THR A 369 2.83 24.12 15.63
C THR A 369 3.50 25.43 16.04
N LEU A 370 2.77 26.53 16.02
CA LEU A 370 3.26 27.82 16.50
C LEU A 370 3.74 27.75 17.97
N GLU A 371 3.11 26.87 18.75
CA GLU A 371 3.47 26.62 20.15
C GLU A 371 4.82 25.88 20.25
N HIS A 372 5.11 24.91 19.37
CA HIS A 372 6.42 24.27 19.32
C HIS A 372 7.52 25.29 18.95
N SER A 373 7.28 26.14 17.95
CA SER A 373 8.21 27.21 17.57
C SER A 373 8.46 28.18 18.71
N ARG A 374 7.44 28.53 19.49
CA ARG A 374 7.59 29.36 20.70
C ARG A 374 8.41 28.69 21.78
N ARG A 375 8.21 27.39 22.03
CA ARG A 375 9.03 26.63 23.01
C ARG A 375 10.49 26.56 22.58
N VAL A 376 10.77 26.33 21.31
CA VAL A 376 12.14 26.33 20.77
C VAL A 376 12.78 27.72 20.93
N ALA A 377 12.07 28.80 20.60
CA ALA A 377 12.54 30.18 20.79
C ALA A 377 12.84 30.47 22.26
N ALA A 378 11.97 30.10 23.19
CA ALA A 378 12.18 30.26 24.61
C ALA A 378 13.40 29.47 25.14
N ALA A 379 13.63 28.24 24.65
CA ALA A 379 14.80 27.47 25.04
C ALA A 379 16.10 28.07 24.52
N ILE A 380 16.10 28.64 23.32
CA ILE A 380 17.25 29.38 22.75
C ILE A 380 17.51 30.65 23.59
N ASP A 381 16.47 31.40 23.91
CA ASP A 381 16.59 32.63 24.72
C ASP A 381 17.17 32.32 26.11
N GLN A 382 16.66 31.26 26.78
CA GLN A 382 17.19 30.83 28.08
C GLN A 382 18.68 30.47 28.03
N SER A 383 19.10 29.75 26.97
CA SER A 383 20.49 29.38 26.77
C SER A 383 21.39 30.59 26.50
N ALA A 384 20.93 31.50 25.64
CA ALA A 384 21.67 32.73 25.31
C ALA A 384 21.75 33.71 26.48
N SER A 385 20.65 33.91 27.22
CA SER A 385 20.58 34.78 28.38
C SER A 385 21.52 34.34 29.50
N ALA A 386 21.64 33.05 29.75
CA ALA A 386 22.59 32.48 30.72
C ALA A 386 24.05 32.77 30.33
N PHE A 387 24.39 32.72 29.04
CA PHE A 387 25.72 33.05 28.53
C PHE A 387 26.02 34.54 28.62
N LEU A 388 25.06 35.37 28.21
CA LEU A 388 25.19 36.82 28.23
C LEU A 388 25.30 37.39 29.68
N ALA A 389 24.58 36.78 30.62
CA ALA A 389 24.68 37.15 32.03
C ALA A 389 26.08 36.89 32.62
N ARG A 390 26.69 35.74 32.29
CA ARG A 390 28.08 35.42 32.71
C ARG A 390 29.11 36.42 32.17
N ARG A 391 28.95 36.92 30.94
CA ARG A 391 29.85 37.88 30.31
C ARG A 391 29.73 39.29 30.88
N ARG A 392 28.60 39.66 31.47
CA ARG A 392 28.40 40.97 32.13
C ARG A 392 28.95 41.02 33.55
N SER A 393 29.25 39.85 34.12
CA SER A 393 29.80 39.70 35.48
C SER A 393 31.31 39.45 35.49
N SER A 394 31.95 39.44 34.32
CA SER A 394 33.40 39.35 34.09
C SER A 394 33.91 40.71 33.59
#